data_e55d315ecdb8f18a2e38b6c508d841f8
#
_entry.id   e55d315ecdb8f18a2e38b6c508d841f8
#
_cell.length_a   1.000
_cell.length_b   1.000
_cell.length_c   1.000
_cell.angle_alpha   90.00
_cell.angle_beta   90.00
_cell.angle_gamma   90.00
#
_symmetry.space_group_name_H-M   'P 1'
#
loop_
_entity.id
_entity.type
_entity.pdbx_description
1 polymer ?
#
loop_
_entity_poly.entity_id
_entity_poly.type
_entity_poly.pdbx_seq_one_letter_code
_entity_poly.pdbx_strand_id
1 'polypeptide(L)'
;MENTAYVFLNGVMDSKNLFYKEILKGEKNIFCADGGLKYALDIGVVPLEIWGDLDSADKSLVEKAEEMGSRVIEFDSRKDFTDGELILSEMEKRGFEKIVVLGGLGGRTDHLLTNLNLLFKFKNVVFLSEKEKIFKVEKKMTIENEEGKTVSFIPMSDTVEEITLTGFEYPLNKYTVKRGESICTSNIVRESCAVIEFKEGKLLGIIENK
;
A
#
# COMPACT_ATOMS: atom_id res chain seq x y z
N MET A 1 6.91 -18.38 -7.35
CA MET A 1 7.01 -17.06 -6.67
C MET A 1 5.82 -16.26 -7.15
N GLU A 2 5.13 -15.58 -6.24
CA GLU A 2 4.00 -14.72 -6.55
C GLU A 2 4.45 -13.60 -7.52
N ASN A 3 3.69 -13.32 -8.57
CA ASN A 3 4.02 -12.26 -9.54
C ASN A 3 3.71 -10.89 -8.92
N THR A 4 4.68 -10.33 -8.20
CA THR A 4 4.54 -9.08 -7.44
C THR A 4 5.09 -7.87 -8.19
N ALA A 5 4.33 -6.77 -8.24
CA ALA A 5 4.80 -5.45 -8.65
C ALA A 5 5.09 -4.57 -7.44
N TYR A 6 6.20 -3.84 -7.46
CA TYR A 6 6.54 -2.81 -6.47
C TYR A 6 6.43 -1.44 -7.12
N VAL A 7 5.60 -0.58 -6.54
CA VAL A 7 5.28 0.75 -7.10
C VAL A 7 5.71 1.84 -6.11
N PHE A 8 6.64 2.69 -6.51
CA PHE A 8 7.05 3.86 -5.74
C PHE A 8 6.18 5.06 -6.06
N LEU A 9 5.57 5.67 -5.04
CA LEU A 9 4.87 6.94 -5.11
C LEU A 9 5.65 8.04 -4.41
N ASN A 10 5.25 9.30 -4.62
CA ASN A 10 5.94 10.50 -4.12
C ASN A 10 5.37 11.00 -2.78
N GLY A 11 5.08 10.11 -1.82
CA GLY A 11 4.72 10.48 -0.44
C GLY A 11 5.95 10.65 0.45
N VAL A 12 5.91 10.12 1.67
CA VAL A 12 7.04 10.18 2.61
C VAL A 12 7.65 8.78 2.77
N MET A 13 8.96 8.70 2.59
CA MET A 13 9.71 7.45 2.72
C MET A 13 11.12 7.75 3.26
N ASP A 14 11.57 7.00 4.27
CA ASP A 14 12.97 7.03 4.69
C ASP A 14 13.80 6.08 3.83
N SER A 15 14.33 6.59 2.71
CA SER A 15 15.16 5.82 1.76
C SER A 15 16.49 5.31 2.37
N LYS A 16 16.89 5.79 3.55
CA LYS A 16 18.08 5.28 4.26
C LYS A 16 17.79 4.01 5.06
N ASN A 17 16.52 3.68 5.28
CA ASN A 17 16.12 2.50 6.03
C ASN A 17 16.44 1.23 5.23
N LEU A 18 17.17 0.30 5.85
CA LEU A 18 17.58 -0.98 5.24
C LEU A 18 16.38 -1.86 4.87
N PHE A 19 15.24 -1.68 5.53
CA PHE A 19 13.99 -2.39 5.26
C PHE A 19 13.66 -2.44 3.76
N TYR A 20 13.71 -1.29 3.08
CA TYR A 20 13.37 -1.22 1.65
C TYR A 20 14.37 -1.96 0.76
N LYS A 21 15.66 -1.94 1.12
CA LYS A 21 16.69 -2.70 0.40
C LYS A 21 16.50 -4.20 0.54
N GLU A 22 16.05 -4.65 1.71
CA GLU A 22 15.82 -6.07 1.97
C GLU A 22 14.60 -6.60 1.22
N ILE A 23 13.46 -5.89 1.27
CA ILE A 23 12.24 -6.33 0.58
C ILE A 23 12.35 -6.31 -0.95
N LEU A 24 13.23 -5.45 -1.50
CA LEU A 24 13.42 -5.32 -2.95
C LEU A 24 14.61 -6.13 -3.49
N LYS A 25 15.29 -6.88 -2.62
CA LYS A 25 16.47 -7.66 -3.02
C LYS A 25 16.10 -8.77 -4.00
N GLY A 26 16.57 -8.62 -5.25
CA GLY A 26 16.32 -9.57 -6.31
C GLY A 26 15.00 -9.38 -7.06
N GLU A 27 14.19 -8.41 -6.64
CA GLU A 27 12.94 -8.04 -7.33
C GLU A 27 13.23 -7.30 -8.63
N LYS A 28 12.42 -7.56 -9.66
CA LYS A 28 12.60 -6.99 -11.00
C LYS A 28 11.44 -6.11 -11.45
N ASN A 29 10.23 -6.39 -10.97
CA ASN A 29 9.02 -5.68 -11.35
C ASN A 29 8.86 -4.42 -10.48
N ILE A 30 9.75 -3.45 -10.69
CA ILE A 30 9.81 -2.20 -9.93
C ILE A 30 9.41 -1.05 -10.85
N PHE A 31 8.47 -0.26 -10.39
CA PHE A 31 7.86 0.83 -11.13
C PHE A 31 7.86 2.09 -10.26
N CYS A 32 7.99 3.26 -10.88
CA CYS A 32 7.92 4.54 -10.18
C CYS A 32 6.85 5.42 -10.80
N ALA A 33 6.08 6.10 -9.97
CA ALA A 33 5.24 7.20 -10.39
C ALA A 33 5.94 8.52 -10.03
N ASP A 34 6.24 9.32 -11.06
CA ASP A 34 6.76 10.67 -10.95
C ASP A 34 7.93 10.81 -9.93
N GLY A 35 7.82 11.68 -8.93
CA GLY A 35 8.85 11.89 -7.90
C GLY A 35 9.20 10.66 -7.04
N GLY A 36 8.46 9.55 -7.14
CA GLY A 36 8.83 8.27 -6.50
C GLY A 36 10.16 7.70 -7.01
N LEU A 37 10.60 8.10 -8.20
CA LEU A 37 11.90 7.74 -8.78
C LEU A 37 13.06 8.04 -7.85
N LYS A 38 13.03 9.18 -7.16
CA LYS A 38 14.07 9.59 -6.22
C LYS A 38 14.31 8.52 -5.15
N TYR A 39 13.25 7.99 -4.57
CA TYR A 39 13.37 6.97 -3.52
C TYR A 39 13.97 5.66 -4.04
N ALA A 40 13.58 5.22 -5.24
CA ALA A 40 14.14 4.02 -5.84
C ALA A 40 15.66 4.17 -6.07
N LEU A 41 16.09 5.28 -6.65
CA LEU A 41 17.51 5.55 -6.90
C LEU A 41 18.32 5.75 -5.62
N ASP A 42 17.75 6.40 -4.60
CA ASP A 42 18.40 6.59 -3.29
C ASP A 42 18.73 5.25 -2.60
N ILE A 43 17.89 4.23 -2.78
CA ILE A 43 18.17 2.88 -2.24
C ILE A 43 18.98 2.01 -3.20
N GLY A 44 19.39 2.54 -4.35
CA GLY A 44 20.21 1.85 -5.34
C GLY A 44 19.44 0.88 -6.25
N VAL A 45 18.14 1.12 -6.41
CA VAL A 45 17.26 0.31 -7.27
C VAL A 45 16.93 1.08 -8.56
N VAL A 46 17.09 0.42 -9.71
CA VAL A 46 16.72 0.96 -11.01
C VAL A 46 15.33 0.43 -11.36
N PRO A 47 14.30 1.29 -11.51
CA PRO A 47 12.98 0.84 -11.87
C PRO A 47 12.93 0.34 -13.32
N LEU A 48 12.03 -0.59 -13.62
CA LEU A 48 11.76 -1.03 -14.98
C LEU A 48 11.09 0.06 -15.81
N GLU A 49 10.17 0.79 -15.19
CA GLU A 49 9.41 1.87 -15.84
C GLU A 49 9.18 3.04 -14.87
N ILE A 50 9.19 4.25 -15.43
CA ILE A 50 8.90 5.52 -14.78
C ILE A 50 7.66 6.10 -15.44
N TRP A 51 6.62 6.38 -14.67
CA TRP A 51 5.31 6.79 -15.12
C TRP A 51 4.97 8.19 -14.62
N GLY A 52 4.48 9.07 -15.45
CA GLY A 52 4.04 10.42 -15.05
C GLY A 52 4.06 11.43 -16.17
N ASP A 53 3.73 12.69 -15.85
CA ASP A 53 3.96 13.83 -16.73
C ASP A 53 5.36 14.44 -16.52
N LEU A 54 6.09 13.90 -15.54
CA LEU A 54 7.48 14.22 -15.18
C LEU A 54 7.70 15.71 -14.81
N ASP A 55 6.64 16.46 -14.52
CA ASP A 55 6.74 17.87 -14.17
C ASP A 55 7.29 18.07 -12.73
N SER A 56 7.03 17.12 -11.84
CA SER A 56 7.57 17.09 -10.48
C SER A 56 8.79 16.17 -10.30
N ALA A 57 9.18 15.42 -11.33
CA ALA A 57 10.39 14.60 -11.32
C ALA A 57 11.63 15.46 -11.62
N ASP A 58 12.74 15.17 -10.92
CA ASP A 58 14.03 15.75 -11.28
C ASP A 58 14.50 15.14 -12.62
N LYS A 59 14.60 15.99 -13.65
CA LYS A 59 15.00 15.58 -15.00
C LYS A 59 16.34 14.86 -15.03
N SER A 60 17.30 15.29 -14.19
CA SER A 60 18.61 14.63 -14.11
C SER A 60 18.52 13.20 -13.57
N LEU A 61 17.56 12.93 -12.68
CA LEU A 61 17.31 11.57 -12.18
C LEU A 61 16.59 10.71 -13.22
N VAL A 62 15.71 11.29 -14.02
CA VAL A 62 15.05 10.58 -15.14
C VAL A 62 16.06 10.17 -16.19
N GLU A 63 16.88 11.12 -16.67
CA GLU A 63 17.96 10.86 -17.64
C GLU A 63 18.92 9.77 -17.13
N LYS A 64 19.34 9.87 -15.88
CA LYS A 64 20.18 8.84 -15.26
C LYS A 64 19.52 7.47 -15.22
N ALA A 65 18.23 7.38 -14.89
CA ALA A 65 17.51 6.12 -14.84
C ALA A 65 17.35 5.51 -16.25
N GLU A 66 17.12 6.34 -17.28
CA GLU A 66 17.08 5.90 -18.69
C GLU A 66 18.43 5.34 -19.14
N GLU A 67 19.54 6.02 -18.82
CA GLU A 67 20.90 5.52 -19.08
C GLU A 67 21.17 4.16 -18.40
N MET A 68 20.51 3.91 -17.24
CA MET A 68 20.59 2.64 -16.53
C MET A 68 19.60 1.58 -17.02
N GLY A 69 18.75 1.91 -18.02
CA GLY A 69 17.84 0.98 -18.69
C GLY A 69 16.36 1.08 -18.31
N SER A 70 15.95 2.11 -17.55
CA SER A 70 14.53 2.38 -17.28
C SER A 70 13.82 2.87 -18.54
N ARG A 71 12.54 2.51 -18.70
CA ARG A 71 11.66 3.09 -19.73
C ARG A 71 10.81 4.19 -19.13
N VAL A 72 10.70 5.30 -19.82
CA VAL A 72 9.79 6.40 -19.46
C VAL A 72 8.46 6.20 -20.18
N ILE A 73 7.37 6.31 -19.43
CA ILE A 73 5.98 6.25 -19.91
C ILE A 73 5.31 7.57 -19.56
N GLU A 74 5.33 8.49 -20.50
CA GLU A 74 4.74 9.82 -20.31
C GLU A 74 3.21 9.77 -20.46
N PHE A 75 2.53 10.57 -19.63
CA PHE A 75 1.11 10.84 -19.72
C PHE A 75 0.86 12.32 -19.96
N ASP A 76 -0.29 12.64 -20.56
CA ASP A 76 -0.77 14.02 -20.63
C ASP A 76 -1.09 14.53 -19.21
N SER A 77 -0.56 15.70 -18.82
CA SER A 77 -0.83 16.35 -17.53
C SER A 77 -2.31 16.70 -17.31
N ARG A 78 -3.13 16.76 -18.38
CA ARG A 78 -4.57 17.04 -18.35
C ARG A 78 -5.43 15.80 -18.13
N LYS A 79 -5.01 14.89 -17.25
CA LYS A 79 -5.76 13.67 -16.95
C LYS A 79 -6.66 13.85 -15.72
N ASP A 80 -7.78 13.12 -15.72
CA ASP A 80 -8.73 13.10 -14.59
C ASP A 80 -8.27 12.21 -13.41
N PHE A 81 -7.08 11.58 -13.50
CA PHE A 81 -6.59 10.59 -12.55
C PHE A 81 -5.20 10.92 -12.02
N THR A 82 -4.90 10.55 -10.79
CA THR A 82 -3.55 10.66 -10.23
C THR A 82 -2.60 9.63 -10.86
N ASP A 83 -1.29 9.92 -10.86
CA ASP A 83 -0.28 8.97 -11.38
C ASP A 83 -0.31 7.65 -10.63
N GLY A 84 -0.55 7.69 -9.30
CA GLY A 84 -0.74 6.49 -8.49
C GLY A 84 -1.93 5.64 -8.97
N GLU A 85 -3.05 6.26 -9.30
CA GLU A 85 -4.21 5.53 -9.81
C GLU A 85 -3.95 4.91 -11.18
N LEU A 86 -3.29 5.62 -12.07
CA LEU A 86 -2.98 5.14 -13.42
C LEU A 86 -2.00 3.96 -13.40
N ILE A 87 -0.93 4.06 -12.62
CA ILE A 87 0.05 2.97 -12.53
C ILE A 87 -0.55 1.72 -11.89
N LEU A 88 -1.39 1.87 -10.84
CA LEU A 88 -2.09 0.72 -10.23
C LEU A 88 -3.05 0.06 -11.21
N SER A 89 -3.80 0.86 -11.99
CA SER A 89 -4.69 0.35 -13.05
C SER A 89 -3.92 -0.47 -14.08
N GLU A 90 -2.74 -0.03 -14.47
CA GLU A 90 -1.91 -0.74 -15.42
C GLU A 90 -1.32 -2.02 -14.84
N MET A 91 -0.88 -2.00 -13.58
CA MET A 91 -0.37 -3.22 -12.92
C MET A 91 -1.46 -4.28 -12.79
N GLU A 92 -2.69 -3.88 -12.47
CA GLU A 92 -3.84 -4.80 -12.43
C GLU A 92 -4.13 -5.38 -13.82
N LYS A 93 -4.12 -4.56 -14.90
CA LYS A 93 -4.31 -5.01 -16.29
C LYS A 93 -3.22 -5.99 -16.75
N ARG A 94 -1.98 -5.80 -16.31
CA ARG A 94 -0.85 -6.70 -16.58
C ARG A 94 -0.93 -8.02 -15.82
N GLY A 95 -1.90 -8.17 -14.91
CA GLY A 95 -2.15 -9.41 -14.18
C GLY A 95 -1.16 -9.68 -13.05
N PHE A 96 -0.60 -8.65 -12.42
CA PHE A 96 0.17 -8.84 -11.19
C PHE A 96 -0.73 -9.37 -10.08
N GLU A 97 -0.28 -10.45 -9.43
CA GLU A 97 -1.00 -11.13 -8.36
C GLU A 97 -0.99 -10.31 -7.06
N LYS A 98 0.04 -9.48 -6.90
CA LYS A 98 0.21 -8.57 -5.77
C LYS A 98 0.85 -7.26 -6.21
N ILE A 99 0.37 -6.16 -5.67
CA ILE A 99 0.92 -4.82 -5.91
C ILE A 99 1.29 -4.20 -4.57
N VAL A 100 2.58 -4.00 -4.35
CA VAL A 100 3.13 -3.39 -3.13
C VAL A 100 3.47 -1.94 -3.42
N VAL A 101 2.78 -1.02 -2.75
CA VAL A 101 2.99 0.43 -2.90
C VAL A 101 3.92 0.92 -1.80
N LEU A 102 5.02 1.52 -2.20
CA LEU A 102 6.03 2.15 -1.35
C LEU A 102 5.99 3.67 -1.52
N GLY A 103 6.26 4.42 -0.46
CA GLY A 103 6.19 5.88 -0.51
C GLY A 103 4.78 6.45 -0.79
N GLY A 104 3.73 5.66 -0.58
CA GLY A 104 2.34 6.08 -0.79
C GLY A 104 1.68 6.72 0.44
N LEU A 105 2.39 6.74 1.57
CA LEU A 105 1.88 7.23 2.86
C LEU A 105 2.54 8.57 3.22
N GLY A 106 1.84 9.37 4.05
CA GLY A 106 2.32 10.69 4.47
C GLY A 106 2.34 11.75 3.36
N GLY A 107 3.02 12.89 3.62
CA GLY A 107 3.05 14.01 2.69
C GLY A 107 1.73 14.78 2.64
N ARG A 108 1.22 15.06 1.45
CA ARG A 108 -0.05 15.75 1.25
C ARG A 108 -1.22 14.89 1.74
N THR A 109 -2.05 15.44 2.61
CA THR A 109 -3.19 14.73 3.22
C THR A 109 -4.24 14.30 2.19
N ASP A 110 -4.49 15.11 1.16
CA ASP A 110 -5.42 14.77 0.08
C ASP A 110 -4.94 13.54 -0.72
N HIS A 111 -3.65 13.47 -1.06
CA HIS A 111 -3.07 12.29 -1.70
C HIS A 111 -3.09 11.06 -0.82
N LEU A 112 -2.78 11.20 0.49
CA LEU A 112 -2.87 10.09 1.43
C LEU A 112 -4.29 9.50 1.48
N LEU A 113 -5.31 10.35 1.64
CA LEU A 113 -6.71 9.90 1.68
C LEU A 113 -7.15 9.27 0.36
N THR A 114 -6.73 9.83 -0.78
CA THR A 114 -6.98 9.26 -2.10
C THR A 114 -6.34 7.89 -2.21
N ASN A 115 -5.05 7.75 -1.87
CA ASN A 115 -4.32 6.48 -1.92
C ASN A 115 -5.00 5.39 -1.09
N LEU A 116 -5.43 5.69 0.15
CA LEU A 116 -6.14 4.71 0.98
C LEU A 116 -7.46 4.26 0.35
N ASN A 117 -8.16 5.13 -0.39
CA ASN A 117 -9.36 4.74 -1.13
C ASN A 117 -9.06 3.85 -2.34
N LEU A 118 -7.87 3.95 -2.96
CA LEU A 118 -7.46 3.07 -4.07
C LEU A 118 -7.41 1.59 -3.66
N LEU A 119 -7.19 1.27 -2.37
CA LEU A 119 -7.28 -0.10 -1.85
C LEU A 119 -8.67 -0.74 -2.05
N PHE A 120 -9.71 0.06 -2.19
CA PHE A 120 -11.08 -0.42 -2.44
C PHE A 120 -11.48 -0.39 -3.91
N LYS A 121 -10.64 0.19 -4.76
CA LYS A 121 -10.81 0.24 -6.21
C LYS A 121 -10.07 -0.90 -6.91
N PHE A 122 -8.84 -1.16 -6.48
CA PHE A 122 -7.97 -2.17 -7.08
C PHE A 122 -7.87 -3.42 -6.20
N LYS A 123 -7.61 -4.56 -6.83
CA LYS A 123 -7.41 -5.84 -6.13
C LYS A 123 -5.93 -6.00 -5.75
N ASN A 124 -5.70 -6.74 -4.66
CA ASN A 124 -4.37 -7.20 -4.25
C ASN A 124 -3.33 -6.09 -4.06
N VAL A 125 -3.78 -4.87 -3.76
CA VAL A 125 -2.91 -3.73 -3.43
C VAL A 125 -2.67 -3.68 -1.94
N VAL A 126 -1.42 -3.46 -1.54
CA VAL A 126 -1.03 -3.17 -0.16
C VAL A 126 -0.10 -1.95 -0.14
N PHE A 127 -0.27 -1.07 0.83
CA PHE A 127 0.72 -0.02 1.12
C PHE A 127 1.67 -0.54 2.19
N LEU A 128 2.96 -0.37 1.96
CA LEU A 128 3.99 -0.88 2.85
C LEU A 128 5.03 0.21 3.14
N SER A 129 5.30 0.41 4.43
CA SER A 129 6.39 1.24 4.91
C SER A 129 7.21 0.47 5.95
N GLU A 130 8.31 1.04 6.41
CA GLU A 130 9.10 0.49 7.51
C GLU A 130 8.30 0.41 8.83
N LYS A 131 7.22 1.19 8.94
CA LYS A 131 6.41 1.30 10.16
C LYS A 131 5.20 0.37 10.14
N GLU A 132 4.57 0.24 8.98
CA GLU A 132 3.25 -0.38 8.89
C GLU A 132 2.94 -0.96 7.50
N LYS A 133 2.05 -1.92 7.49
CA LYS A 133 1.39 -2.46 6.30
C LYS A 133 -0.10 -2.10 6.35
N ILE A 134 -0.61 -1.50 5.27
CA ILE A 134 -2.03 -1.10 5.14
C ILE A 134 -2.66 -1.86 3.98
N PHE A 135 -3.82 -2.44 4.21
CA PHE A 135 -4.50 -3.30 3.25
C PHE A 135 -6.03 -3.24 3.40
N LYS A 136 -6.73 -3.60 2.36
CA LYS A 136 -8.17 -3.86 2.43
C LYS A 136 -8.41 -5.19 3.13
N VAL A 137 -9.29 -5.21 4.11
CA VAL A 137 -9.73 -6.46 4.75
C VAL A 137 -10.82 -7.09 3.90
N GLU A 138 -10.64 -8.36 3.54
CA GLU A 138 -11.69 -9.14 2.89
C GLU A 138 -12.75 -9.60 3.91
N LYS A 139 -13.95 -9.99 3.43
CA LYS A 139 -15.09 -10.38 4.31
C LYS A 139 -14.74 -11.46 5.33
N LYS A 140 -13.77 -12.30 5.01
CA LYS A 140 -13.11 -13.21 5.93
C LYS A 140 -11.62 -13.24 5.59
N MET A 141 -10.79 -12.99 6.59
CA MET A 141 -9.34 -12.93 6.44
C MET A 141 -8.66 -13.51 7.68
N THR A 142 -7.56 -14.21 7.45
CA THR A 142 -6.67 -14.70 8.50
C THR A 142 -5.40 -13.85 8.51
N ILE A 143 -4.95 -13.49 9.71
CA ILE A 143 -3.68 -12.84 9.97
C ILE A 143 -2.79 -13.89 10.64
N GLU A 144 -1.72 -14.27 9.96
CA GLU A 144 -0.84 -15.37 10.38
C GLU A 144 0.56 -14.85 10.75
N ASN A 145 1.13 -15.44 11.82
CA ASN A 145 2.51 -15.16 12.25
C ASN A 145 2.81 -13.68 12.57
N GLU A 146 1.80 -12.96 13.10
CA GLU A 146 1.90 -11.56 13.49
C GLU A 146 1.69 -11.34 15.00
N GLU A 147 1.93 -12.38 15.83
CA GLU A 147 1.71 -12.32 17.27
C GLU A 147 2.48 -11.19 17.93
N GLY A 148 1.81 -10.50 18.84
CA GLY A 148 2.35 -9.35 19.57
C GLY A 148 2.28 -8.03 18.81
N LYS A 149 1.98 -8.03 17.51
CA LYS A 149 1.87 -6.79 16.74
C LYS A 149 0.57 -6.08 17.00
N THR A 150 0.64 -4.76 16.95
CA THR A 150 -0.54 -3.88 16.96
C THR A 150 -1.25 -3.97 15.60
N VAL A 151 -2.56 -4.12 15.64
CA VAL A 151 -3.42 -4.09 14.47
C VAL A 151 -4.61 -3.18 14.71
N SER A 152 -4.97 -2.40 13.69
CA SER A 152 -6.18 -1.55 13.70
C SER A 152 -7.06 -1.90 12.52
N PHE A 153 -8.39 -1.84 12.75
CA PHE A 153 -9.38 -2.01 11.69
C PHE A 153 -10.25 -0.76 11.62
N ILE A 154 -10.18 -0.04 10.52
CA ILE A 154 -10.83 1.27 10.34
C ILE A 154 -12.02 1.14 9.37
N PRO A 155 -13.26 1.50 9.77
CA PRO A 155 -14.40 1.47 8.87
C PRO A 155 -14.27 2.53 7.77
N MET A 156 -14.36 2.09 6.51
CA MET A 156 -14.30 2.93 5.30
C MET A 156 -15.68 3.07 4.63
N SER A 157 -16.71 2.42 5.17
CA SER A 157 -18.14 2.63 4.89
C SER A 157 -18.82 3.21 6.11
N ASP A 158 -20.06 3.68 5.99
CA ASP A 158 -20.80 4.27 7.12
C ASP A 158 -21.00 3.28 8.25
N THR A 159 -21.17 2.01 7.91
CA THR A 159 -21.23 0.89 8.85
C THR A 159 -20.43 -0.30 8.31
N VAL A 160 -19.89 -1.12 9.24
CA VAL A 160 -19.39 -2.47 8.96
C VAL A 160 -20.13 -3.43 9.90
N GLU A 161 -20.92 -4.32 9.30
CA GLU A 161 -21.87 -5.16 10.02
C GLU A 161 -21.25 -6.49 10.49
N GLU A 162 -21.64 -6.92 11.69
CA GLU A 162 -21.34 -8.22 12.26
C GLU A 162 -19.83 -8.55 12.29
N ILE A 163 -18.98 -7.56 12.69
CA ILE A 163 -17.54 -7.82 12.84
C ILE A 163 -17.32 -8.82 13.97
N THR A 164 -16.58 -9.86 13.66
CA THR A 164 -16.09 -10.86 14.63
C THR A 164 -14.57 -10.89 14.56
N LEU A 165 -13.91 -10.73 15.70
CA LEU A 165 -12.47 -10.79 15.87
C LEU A 165 -12.13 -11.95 16.81
N THR A 166 -11.35 -12.91 16.33
CA THR A 166 -10.90 -14.09 17.09
C THR A 166 -9.38 -14.16 17.06
N GLY A 167 -8.74 -14.45 18.17
CA GLY A 167 -7.27 -14.50 18.27
C GLY A 167 -6.62 -13.13 18.51
N PHE A 168 -7.42 -12.13 18.91
CA PHE A 168 -6.96 -10.80 19.28
C PHE A 168 -7.16 -10.53 20.77
N GLU A 169 -6.40 -9.57 21.34
CA GLU A 169 -6.53 -9.14 22.75
C GLU A 169 -7.94 -8.64 23.08
N TYR A 170 -8.54 -7.88 22.17
CA TYR A 170 -9.88 -7.34 22.31
C TYR A 170 -10.79 -8.00 21.27
N PRO A 171 -11.37 -9.17 21.57
CA PRO A 171 -12.23 -9.90 20.65
C PRO A 171 -13.57 -9.18 20.47
N LEU A 172 -14.18 -9.37 19.33
CA LEU A 172 -15.54 -8.91 19.03
C LEU A 172 -16.38 -10.09 18.55
N ASN A 173 -17.67 -10.04 18.81
CA ASN A 173 -18.62 -11.04 18.34
C ASN A 173 -19.83 -10.34 17.71
N LYS A 174 -19.92 -10.38 16.38
CA LYS A 174 -21.01 -9.81 15.57
C LYS A 174 -21.34 -8.33 15.93
N TYR A 175 -20.31 -7.55 16.21
CA TYR A 175 -20.47 -6.14 16.53
C TYR A 175 -20.62 -5.33 15.23
N THR A 176 -21.52 -4.35 15.20
CA THR A 176 -21.64 -3.40 14.09
C THR A 176 -20.89 -2.12 14.42
N VAL A 177 -19.79 -1.87 13.71
CA VAL A 177 -18.97 -0.65 13.88
C VAL A 177 -19.48 0.43 12.93
N LYS A 178 -19.61 1.65 13.46
CA LYS A 178 -19.97 2.85 12.67
C LYS A 178 -18.73 3.68 12.34
N ARG A 179 -18.78 4.40 11.24
CA ARG A 179 -17.73 5.36 10.89
C ARG A 179 -17.53 6.37 12.02
N GLY A 180 -16.28 6.60 12.41
CA GLY A 180 -15.90 7.47 13.54
C GLY A 180 -15.80 6.77 14.88
N GLU A 181 -16.24 5.52 15.02
CA GLU A 181 -15.97 4.73 16.22
C GLU A 181 -14.54 4.16 16.18
N SER A 182 -13.86 4.16 17.34
CA SER A 182 -12.47 3.73 17.49
C SER A 182 -12.30 2.33 18.10
N ILE A 183 -13.39 1.59 18.27
CA ILE A 183 -13.41 0.31 18.99
C ILE A 183 -12.45 -0.74 18.46
N CYS A 184 -12.14 -0.69 17.16
CA CYS A 184 -11.21 -1.63 16.51
C CYS A 184 -9.80 -1.05 16.32
N THR A 185 -9.45 0.05 17.01
CA THR A 185 -8.14 0.69 16.91
C THR A 185 -7.20 0.15 17.99
N SER A 186 -5.93 -0.09 17.62
CA SER A 186 -4.86 -0.55 18.52
C SER A 186 -5.19 -1.86 19.24
N ASN A 187 -5.75 -2.82 18.52
CA ASN A 187 -5.85 -4.20 18.99
C ASN A 187 -4.48 -4.90 18.90
N ILE A 188 -4.32 -6.04 19.52
CA ILE A 188 -3.07 -6.82 19.52
C ILE A 188 -3.39 -8.23 19.03
N VAL A 189 -2.58 -8.75 18.10
CA VAL A 189 -2.64 -10.14 17.66
C VAL A 189 -2.11 -11.04 18.79
N ARG A 190 -2.91 -12.01 19.26
CA ARG A 190 -2.55 -12.91 20.37
C ARG A 190 -2.29 -14.34 19.94
N GLU A 191 -2.89 -14.77 18.85
CA GLU A 191 -2.75 -16.14 18.34
C GLU A 191 -2.03 -16.12 16.99
N SER A 192 -1.29 -17.19 16.69
CA SER A 192 -0.57 -17.36 15.43
C SER A 192 -1.48 -17.34 14.19
N CYS A 193 -2.78 -17.56 14.42
CA CYS A 193 -3.82 -17.55 13.40
C CYS A 193 -5.00 -16.74 13.93
N ALA A 194 -4.95 -15.42 13.80
CA ALA A 194 -6.03 -14.52 14.17
C ALA A 194 -6.98 -14.31 12.99
N VAL A 195 -8.29 -14.35 13.25
CA VAL A 195 -9.32 -14.27 12.22
C VAL A 195 -10.17 -13.02 12.39
N ILE A 196 -10.36 -12.30 11.30
CA ILE A 196 -11.36 -11.25 11.16
C ILE A 196 -12.39 -11.66 10.12
N GLU A 197 -13.67 -11.50 10.48
CA GLU A 197 -14.77 -11.68 9.54
C GLU A 197 -15.85 -10.64 9.78
N PHE A 198 -16.57 -10.24 8.72
CA PHE A 198 -17.70 -9.32 8.77
C PHE A 198 -18.66 -9.60 7.61
N LYS A 199 -19.93 -9.19 7.78
CA LYS A 199 -20.98 -9.46 6.80
C LYS A 199 -21.01 -8.45 5.67
N GLU A 200 -21.10 -7.16 5.97
CA GLU A 200 -21.22 -6.08 5.01
C GLU A 200 -20.38 -4.87 5.42
N GLY A 201 -19.96 -4.07 4.43
CA GLY A 201 -19.17 -2.86 4.62
C GLY A 201 -17.79 -2.93 3.99
N LYS A 202 -16.97 -1.91 4.29
CA LYS A 202 -15.57 -1.78 3.85
C LYS A 202 -14.69 -1.54 5.07
N LEU A 203 -13.61 -2.28 5.20
CA LEU A 203 -12.72 -2.23 6.36
C LEU A 203 -11.27 -2.14 5.90
N LEU A 204 -10.53 -1.17 6.43
CA LEU A 204 -9.09 -1.02 6.24
C LEU A 204 -8.37 -1.70 7.40
N GLY A 205 -7.38 -2.53 7.10
CA GLY A 205 -6.49 -3.13 8.08
C GLY A 205 -5.14 -2.40 8.09
N ILE A 206 -4.59 -2.15 9.28
CA ILE A 206 -3.28 -1.55 9.51
C ILE A 206 -2.55 -2.43 10.52
N ILE A 207 -1.39 -2.99 10.15
CA ILE A 207 -0.53 -3.77 11.03
C ILE A 207 0.81 -3.05 11.17
N GLU A 208 1.25 -2.79 12.41
CA GLU A 208 2.57 -2.24 12.69
C GLU A 208 3.67 -3.26 12.44
N ASN A 209 4.78 -2.82 11.82
CA ASN A 209 5.95 -3.68 11.51
C ASN A 209 6.97 -3.78 12.67
N LYS A 210 6.57 -3.39 13.88
CA LYS A 210 7.46 -3.45 15.07
C LYS A 210 7.46 -4.83 15.69
#